data_a31842d37dfe197806e0651d31bc60a8
#
_entry.id   a31842d37dfe197806e0651d31bc60a8
#
_cell.length_a   1.000
_cell.length_b   1.000
_cell.length_c   1.000
_cell.angle_alpha   90.00
_cell.angle_beta   90.00
_cell.angle_gamma   90.00
#
_symmetry.space_group_name_H-M   'P 1'
#
loop_
_entity.id
_entity.type
_entity.pdbx_description
1 polymer ?
#
loop_
_entity_poly.entity_id
_entity_poly.type
_entity_poly.pdbx_seq_one_letter_code
_entity_poly.pdbx_strand_id
1 'polypeptide(L)'
;SGNYARIGSSGDDARIGSSGYNAQIGSSGNYARIGSSGDDAQITASGKGSVVACAGSIERIVLGEGGCASVPWHDGNRTRIAVAYVGENGIEANTPYYVNDEGQFVKVEE
;
A
#
# COMPACT_ATOMS: atom_id res chain seq x y z
N SER A 1 2.94 -15.46 3.94
CA SER A 1 4.40 -15.34 4.00
C SER A 1 5.04 -16.14 2.86
N GLY A 2 6.19 -15.78 2.50
CA GLY A 2 6.88 -16.38 1.37
C GLY A 2 7.21 -15.31 0.34
N ASN A 3 8.40 -15.39 -0.23
CA ASN A 3 8.84 -14.43 -1.23
C ASN A 3 8.03 -14.60 -2.51
N TYR A 4 7.72 -13.48 -3.16
CA TYR A 4 6.93 -13.45 -4.39
C TYR A 4 5.51 -14.01 -4.22
N ALA A 5 5.00 -14.01 -3.00
CA ALA A 5 3.63 -14.46 -2.75
C ALA A 5 2.62 -13.57 -3.47
N ARG A 6 1.55 -14.17 -3.95
CA ARG A 6 0.45 -13.45 -4.59
C ARG A 6 -0.80 -13.76 -3.82
N ILE A 7 -1.42 -12.71 -3.28
CA ILE A 7 -2.61 -12.85 -2.44
C ILE A 7 -3.73 -12.03 -3.06
N GLY A 8 -4.85 -12.65 -3.31
CA GLY A 8 -6.02 -11.96 -3.83
C GLY A 8 -7.22 -12.20 -2.93
N SER A 9 -8.01 -11.17 -2.75
CA SER A 9 -9.25 -11.26 -1.98
C SER A 9 -10.30 -10.35 -2.58
N SER A 10 -11.52 -10.84 -2.68
CA SER A 10 -12.66 -10.05 -3.12
C SER A 10 -13.71 -9.88 -2.02
N GLY A 11 -13.49 -10.48 -0.86
CA GLY A 11 -14.43 -10.37 0.26
C GLY A 11 -14.36 -9.03 0.96
N ASP A 12 -15.49 -8.55 1.47
CA ASP A 12 -15.52 -7.35 2.29
C ASP A 12 -14.91 -7.65 3.67
N ASP A 13 -14.30 -6.62 4.26
CA ASP A 13 -13.66 -6.72 5.56
C ASP A 13 -12.55 -7.77 5.62
N ALA A 14 -11.95 -8.10 4.48
CA ALA A 14 -10.86 -9.05 4.44
C ALA A 14 -9.65 -8.52 5.21
N ARG A 15 -8.91 -9.43 5.82
CA ARG A 15 -7.68 -9.12 6.54
C ARG A 15 -6.54 -9.90 5.90
N ILE A 16 -5.56 -9.19 5.38
CA ILE A 16 -4.47 -9.79 4.64
C ILE A 16 -3.16 -9.37 5.27
N GLY A 17 -2.32 -10.35 5.56
CA GLY A 17 -0.97 -10.09 6.05
C GLY A 17 0.05 -10.78 5.19
N SER A 18 1.16 -10.11 4.91
CA SER A 18 2.26 -10.69 4.17
C SER A 18 3.59 -10.21 4.74
N SER A 19 4.51 -11.15 4.91
CA SER A 19 5.87 -10.83 5.33
C SER A 19 6.90 -11.14 4.23
N GLY A 20 6.44 -11.62 3.09
CA GLY A 20 7.32 -12.02 2.01
C GLY A 20 7.87 -10.86 1.21
N TYR A 21 9.01 -11.07 0.62
CA TYR A 21 9.69 -10.15 -0.27
C TYR A 21 9.00 -10.11 -1.63
N ASN A 22 8.84 -8.93 -2.21
CA ASN A 22 8.17 -8.76 -3.51
C ASN A 22 6.75 -9.36 -3.56
N ALA A 23 6.03 -9.33 -2.46
CA ALA A 23 4.66 -9.84 -2.44
C ALA A 23 3.74 -8.97 -3.29
N GLN A 24 2.80 -9.62 -3.95
CA GLN A 24 1.75 -8.93 -4.71
C GLN A 24 0.43 -9.18 -4.02
N ILE A 25 -0.21 -8.11 -3.55
CA ILE A 25 -1.44 -8.21 -2.78
C ILE A 25 -2.53 -7.44 -3.50
N GLY A 26 -3.62 -8.12 -3.80
CA GLY A 26 -4.79 -7.48 -4.40
C GLY A 26 -6.02 -7.70 -3.56
N SER A 27 -6.78 -6.64 -3.34
CA SER A 27 -8.06 -6.73 -2.67
C SER A 27 -9.04 -5.79 -3.34
N SER A 28 -10.19 -6.31 -3.74
CA SER A 28 -11.25 -5.52 -4.34
C SER A 28 -12.44 -5.34 -3.39
N GLY A 29 -12.43 -6.01 -2.25
CA GLY A 29 -13.51 -5.86 -1.27
C GLY A 29 -13.41 -4.56 -0.50
N ASN A 30 -14.55 -4.09 0.00
CA ASN A 30 -14.61 -2.87 0.79
C ASN A 30 -14.06 -3.10 2.20
N TYR A 31 -13.45 -2.08 2.76
CA TYR A 31 -12.93 -2.07 4.14
C TYR A 31 -11.88 -3.16 4.40
N ALA A 32 -11.14 -3.55 3.38
CA ALA A 32 -10.04 -4.49 3.56
C ALA A 32 -8.93 -3.89 4.42
N ARG A 33 -8.29 -4.74 5.22
CA ARG A 33 -7.15 -4.34 6.04
C ARG A 33 -5.95 -5.16 5.62
N ILE A 34 -4.91 -4.46 5.17
CA ILE A 34 -3.75 -5.11 4.58
C ILE A 34 -2.51 -4.68 5.34
N GLY A 35 -1.75 -5.66 5.80
CA GLY A 35 -0.45 -5.41 6.42
C GLY A 35 0.64 -6.08 5.60
N SER A 36 1.74 -5.38 5.40
CA SER A 36 2.90 -5.92 4.69
C SER A 36 4.18 -5.50 5.40
N SER A 37 5.01 -6.45 5.77
CA SER A 37 6.30 -6.17 6.40
C SER A 37 7.49 -6.44 5.47
N GLY A 38 7.25 -7.07 4.33
CA GLY A 38 8.31 -7.33 3.35
C GLY A 38 8.61 -6.11 2.49
N ASP A 39 9.78 -6.11 1.89
CA ASP A 39 10.17 -5.02 0.99
C ASP A 39 9.66 -5.25 -0.43
N ASP A 40 9.55 -4.13 -1.18
CA ASP A 40 9.15 -4.11 -2.58
C ASP A 40 7.78 -4.72 -2.83
N ALA A 41 6.85 -4.51 -1.91
CA ALA A 41 5.49 -4.99 -2.05
C ALA A 41 4.73 -4.21 -3.12
N GLN A 42 3.88 -4.91 -3.85
CA GLN A 42 2.93 -4.30 -4.79
C GLN A 42 1.53 -4.53 -4.23
N ILE A 43 0.84 -3.45 -3.91
CA ILE A 43 -0.44 -3.54 -3.22
C ILE A 43 -1.51 -2.82 -4.03
N THR A 44 -2.60 -3.51 -4.31
CA THR A 44 -3.76 -2.93 -4.95
C THR A 44 -4.96 -3.16 -4.05
N ALA A 45 -5.44 -2.08 -3.43
CA ALA A 45 -6.59 -2.12 -2.54
C ALA A 45 -7.66 -1.20 -3.10
N SER A 46 -8.37 -1.67 -4.12
CA SER A 46 -9.30 -0.85 -4.89
C SER A 46 -10.67 -0.70 -4.25
N GLY A 47 -10.96 -1.46 -3.21
CA GLY A 47 -12.22 -1.33 -2.50
C GLY A 47 -12.30 -0.07 -1.67
N LYS A 48 -13.52 0.32 -1.35
CA LYS A 48 -13.78 1.53 -0.57
C LYS A 48 -13.33 1.37 0.88
N GLY A 49 -12.66 2.39 1.41
CA GLY A 49 -12.30 2.44 2.82
C GLY A 49 -11.23 1.47 3.26
N SER A 50 -10.42 0.98 2.35
CA SER A 50 -9.36 0.04 2.69
C SER A 50 -8.22 0.72 3.43
N VAL A 51 -7.61 0.00 4.36
CA VAL A 51 -6.47 0.48 5.15
C VAL A 51 -5.27 -0.40 4.86
N VAL A 52 -4.15 0.24 4.49
CA VAL A 52 -2.91 -0.46 4.21
C VAL A 52 -1.84 0.04 5.17
N ALA A 53 -1.20 -0.87 5.89
CA ALA A 53 -0.09 -0.54 6.78
C ALA A 53 1.13 -1.35 6.36
N CYS A 54 2.20 -0.64 6.02
CA CYS A 54 3.43 -1.27 5.60
C CYS A 54 4.54 -1.01 6.60
N ALA A 55 5.31 -2.03 6.92
CA ALA A 55 6.54 -1.90 7.69
C ALA A 55 7.77 -1.99 6.80
N GLY A 56 7.64 -2.51 5.58
CA GLY A 56 8.67 -2.54 4.58
C GLY A 56 8.36 -1.60 3.43
N SER A 57 9.30 -1.43 2.52
CA SER A 57 9.11 -0.57 1.36
C SER A 57 8.05 -1.12 0.41
N ILE A 58 7.50 -0.23 -0.41
CA ILE A 58 6.56 -0.63 -1.46
C ILE A 58 7.14 -0.28 -2.81
N GLU A 59 6.80 -1.08 -3.82
CA GLU A 59 7.11 -0.76 -5.19
C GLU A 59 5.98 0.07 -5.81
N ARG A 60 4.74 -0.28 -5.52
CA ARG A 60 3.59 0.52 -5.92
C ARG A 60 2.41 0.23 -5.01
N ILE A 61 1.53 1.19 -4.90
CA ILE A 61 0.30 1.04 -4.13
C ILE A 61 -0.85 1.74 -4.85
N VAL A 62 -2.00 1.07 -4.89
CA VAL A 62 -3.23 1.63 -5.43
C VAL A 62 -4.28 1.56 -4.33
N LEU A 63 -4.94 2.67 -4.07
CA LEU A 63 -5.98 2.76 -3.05
C LEU A 63 -7.31 3.10 -3.69
N GLY A 64 -8.40 2.63 -3.11
CA GLY A 64 -9.75 2.99 -3.51
C GLY A 64 -10.25 4.22 -2.77
N GLU A 65 -11.48 4.62 -3.06
CA GLU A 65 -12.13 5.75 -2.42
C GLU A 65 -12.13 5.61 -0.90
N GLY A 66 -11.79 6.68 -0.20
CA GLY A 66 -11.75 6.68 1.25
C GLY A 66 -10.63 5.84 1.85
N GLY A 67 -9.74 5.31 1.03
CA GLY A 67 -8.62 4.49 1.50
C GLY A 67 -7.51 5.31 2.10
N CYS A 68 -6.66 4.63 2.86
CA CYS A 68 -5.45 5.26 3.42
C CYS A 68 -4.33 4.24 3.53
N ALA A 69 -3.11 4.75 3.59
CA ALA A 69 -1.93 3.91 3.67
C ALA A 69 -0.84 4.57 4.50
N SER A 70 -0.05 3.74 5.17
CA SER A 70 1.17 4.18 5.84
C SER A 70 2.34 3.35 5.30
N VAL A 71 3.41 4.06 4.91
CA VAL A 71 4.57 3.45 4.27
C VAL A 71 5.84 4.01 4.88
N PRO A 72 6.79 3.16 5.30
CA PRO A 72 8.04 3.67 5.83
C PRO A 72 8.98 4.15 4.73
N TRP A 73 9.77 5.16 5.04
CA TRP A 73 10.84 5.65 4.19
C TRP A 73 11.98 6.13 5.07
N HIS A 74 13.17 6.26 4.53
CA HIS A 74 14.35 6.66 5.29
C HIS A 74 14.80 8.04 4.85
N ASP A 75 14.93 8.96 5.80
CA ASP A 75 15.26 10.36 5.51
C ASP A 75 16.77 10.66 5.50
N GLY A 76 17.58 9.63 5.53
CA GLY A 76 19.05 9.76 5.64
C GLY A 76 19.54 9.69 7.07
N ASN A 77 18.64 9.80 8.04
CA ASN A 77 18.95 9.80 9.46
C ASN A 77 18.16 8.75 10.23
N ARG A 78 16.88 8.62 9.92
CA ARG A 78 16.02 7.62 10.57
C ARG A 78 14.89 7.22 9.65
N THR A 79 14.21 6.11 10.00
CA THR A 79 12.98 5.71 9.33
C THR A 79 11.83 6.61 9.80
N ARG A 80 11.05 7.07 8.83
CA ARG A 80 9.84 7.85 9.06
C ARG A 80 8.67 7.18 8.37
N ILE A 81 7.46 7.57 8.73
CA ILE A 81 6.24 7.02 8.15
C ILE A 81 5.58 8.09 7.28
N ALA A 82 5.41 7.76 6.01
CA ALA A 82 4.61 8.57 5.09
C ALA A 82 3.18 8.07 5.12
N VAL A 83 2.22 8.97 5.21
CA VAL A 83 0.80 8.62 5.28
C VAL A 83 0.06 9.27 4.12
N ALA A 84 -0.80 8.50 3.47
CA ALA A 84 -1.63 9.00 2.38
C ALA A 84 -3.09 8.73 2.70
N TYR A 85 -3.92 9.74 2.48
CA TYR A 85 -5.37 9.62 2.54
C TYR A 85 -5.92 9.99 1.17
N VAL A 86 -6.69 9.11 0.57
CA VAL A 86 -7.29 9.39 -0.74
C VAL A 86 -8.26 10.57 -0.60
N GLY A 87 -8.12 11.53 -1.50
CA GLY A 87 -8.90 12.76 -1.46
C GLY A 87 -8.19 13.92 -0.78
N GLU A 88 -7.00 13.70 -0.23
CA GLU A 88 -6.20 14.74 0.41
C GLU A 88 -4.85 14.85 -0.26
N ASN A 89 -4.29 16.05 -0.30
CA ASN A 89 -2.95 16.33 -0.83
C ASN A 89 -2.70 15.77 -2.23
N GLY A 90 -3.74 15.75 -3.07
CA GLY A 90 -3.62 15.28 -4.43
C GLY A 90 -3.60 13.76 -4.62
N ILE A 91 -3.84 13.00 -3.56
CA ILE A 91 -3.89 11.53 -3.66
C ILE A 91 -5.25 11.12 -4.25
N GLU A 92 -5.19 10.42 -5.39
CA GLU A 92 -6.39 10.03 -6.13
C GLU A 92 -6.67 8.55 -5.98
N ALA A 93 -7.96 8.21 -6.00
CA ALA A 93 -8.38 6.82 -5.96
C ALA A 93 -7.99 6.09 -7.24
N ASN A 94 -7.73 4.79 -7.12
CA ASN A 94 -7.46 3.89 -8.24
C ASN A 94 -6.29 4.34 -9.13
N THR A 95 -5.32 4.99 -8.51
CA THR A 95 -4.13 5.52 -9.19
C THR A 95 -2.89 4.94 -8.49
N PRO A 96 -1.93 4.41 -9.24
CA PRO A 96 -0.74 3.85 -8.62
C PRO A 96 0.24 4.93 -8.16
N TYR A 97 0.79 4.73 -6.97
CA TYR A 97 1.80 5.61 -6.37
C TYR A 97 2.98 4.82 -5.87
N TYR A 98 4.11 5.49 -5.74
CA TYR A 98 5.25 5.00 -4.95
C TYR A 98 5.70 6.11 -4.00
N VAL A 99 6.54 5.78 -3.04
CA VAL A 99 7.09 6.77 -2.11
C VAL A 99 8.54 7.05 -2.51
N ASN A 100 8.84 8.33 -2.73
CA ASN A 100 10.20 8.74 -3.13
C ASN A 100 11.12 8.91 -1.92
N ASP A 101 12.36 9.30 -2.16
CA ASP A 101 13.36 9.46 -1.11
C ASP A 101 13.10 10.64 -0.17
N GLU A 102 12.09 11.45 -0.49
CA GLU A 102 11.67 12.58 0.35
C GLU A 102 10.38 12.28 1.10
N GLY A 103 9.91 11.05 1.04
CA GLY A 103 8.69 10.64 1.73
C GLY A 103 7.40 11.08 1.07
N GLN A 104 7.46 11.41 -0.21
CA GLN A 104 6.29 11.88 -0.95
C GLN A 104 5.70 10.74 -1.78
N PHE A 105 4.37 10.70 -1.84
CA PHE A 105 3.67 9.80 -2.73
C PHE A 105 3.66 10.40 -4.13
N VAL A 106 4.22 9.69 -5.09
CA VAL A 106 4.37 10.12 -6.47
C VAL A 106 3.64 9.15 -7.39
N LYS A 107 2.91 9.67 -8.35
CA LYS A 107 2.22 8.81 -9.31
C LYS A 107 3.22 8.00 -10.12
N VAL A 108 2.92 6.72 -10.26
CA VAL A 108 3.69 5.85 -11.16
C VAL A 108 3.25 6.15 -12.57
N GLU A 109 4.20 6.43 -13.45
CA GLU A 109 3.91 6.61 -14.86
C GLU A 109 3.96 5.25 -15.56
N GLU A 110 2.86 4.89 -16.20
CA GLU A 110 2.74 3.62 -16.89
C GLU A 110 2.46 3.80 -18.37
#